data_47caad830e88659e12231b0427c09bd8
#
_entry.id   47caad830e88659e12231b0427c09bd8
#
_cell.length_a   1.000
_cell.length_b   1.000
_cell.length_c   1.000
_cell.angle_alpha   90.00
_cell.angle_beta   90.00
_cell.angle_gamma   90.00
#
_symmetry.space_group_name_H-M   'P 1'
#
loop_
_entity.id
_entity.type
_entity.pdbx_description
1 polymer ?
#
loop_
_entity_poly.entity_id
_entity_poly.type
_entity_poly.pdbx_seq_one_letter_code
_entity_poly.pdbx_strand_id
1 'polypeptide(L)'
;MAKKMTRAALFFMIGTVILTVFYKKTAYGPALSLAITFGTVSYHLVMRLLVGGAFQAVMQNRADLRKRWYRVGKREMAVYEALKVKRWKRRMPTYDNALFDPRLHTWDEVAQAMCQAELVHETIALLSFLPIAAGLRFGAYPVFIVTSVLSAGYDLLFVMMQRYNRQRIMVLRERKRTSSACAR
;
A
#
# COMPACT_ATOMS: atom_id res chain seq x y z
N MET A 1 -3.15 -7.19 -11.20
CA MET A 1 -2.08 -6.21 -10.93
C MET A 1 -0.74 -6.86 -10.59
N ALA A 2 -0.68 -7.91 -9.76
CA ALA A 2 0.58 -8.57 -9.35
C ALA A 2 1.53 -8.88 -10.52
N LYS A 3 1.05 -9.56 -11.57
CA LYS A 3 1.88 -9.92 -12.75
C LYS A 3 2.59 -8.71 -13.40
N LYS A 4 1.91 -7.55 -13.50
CA LYS A 4 2.52 -6.32 -14.06
C LYS A 4 3.61 -5.78 -13.12
N MET A 5 3.35 -5.77 -11.82
CA MET A 5 4.28 -5.31 -10.81
C MET A 5 5.53 -6.21 -10.72
N THR A 6 5.35 -7.54 -10.80
CA THR A 6 6.48 -8.48 -10.85
C THR A 6 7.35 -8.26 -12.09
N ARG A 7 6.73 -8.08 -13.28
CA ARG A 7 7.49 -7.78 -14.51
C ARG A 7 8.27 -6.46 -14.40
N ALA A 8 7.66 -5.43 -13.85
CA ALA A 8 8.34 -4.16 -13.62
C ALA A 8 9.49 -4.32 -12.61
N ALA A 9 9.29 -5.04 -11.51
CA ALA A 9 10.34 -5.31 -10.54
C ALA A 9 11.54 -6.03 -11.17
N LEU A 10 11.29 -7.06 -11.97
CA LEU A 10 12.34 -7.78 -12.71
C LEU A 10 13.07 -6.87 -13.70
N PHE A 11 12.36 -6.05 -14.45
CA PHE A 11 12.97 -5.10 -15.38
C PHE A 11 13.92 -4.14 -14.66
N PHE A 12 13.47 -3.50 -13.58
CA PHE A 12 14.31 -2.58 -12.81
C PHE A 12 15.48 -3.29 -12.12
N MET A 13 15.29 -4.52 -11.65
CA MET A 13 16.35 -5.32 -11.04
C MET A 13 17.44 -5.68 -12.05
N ILE A 14 17.06 -6.16 -13.23
CA ILE A 14 18.01 -6.49 -14.32
C ILE A 14 18.73 -5.20 -14.76
N GLY A 15 18.02 -4.11 -14.95
CA GLY A 15 18.61 -2.81 -15.29
C GLY A 15 19.62 -2.33 -14.24
N THR A 16 19.31 -2.50 -12.96
CA THR A 16 20.23 -2.19 -11.85
C THR A 16 21.54 -2.99 -11.97
N VAL A 17 21.44 -4.30 -12.23
CA VAL A 17 22.63 -5.17 -12.38
C VAL A 17 23.47 -4.72 -13.58
N ILE A 18 22.85 -4.52 -14.75
CA ILE A 18 23.53 -4.11 -15.98
C ILE A 18 24.24 -2.76 -15.77
N LEU A 19 23.54 -1.76 -15.23
CA LEU A 19 24.10 -0.42 -15.00
C LEU A 19 25.24 -0.44 -13.97
N THR A 20 25.12 -1.28 -12.94
CA THR A 20 26.18 -1.44 -11.93
C THR A 20 27.42 -2.08 -12.53
N VAL A 21 27.27 -3.11 -13.36
CA VAL A 21 28.40 -3.74 -14.08
C VAL A 21 29.04 -2.77 -15.05
N PHE A 22 28.25 -2.02 -15.80
CA PHE A 22 28.73 -0.99 -16.71
C PHE A 22 29.52 0.08 -15.96
N TYR A 23 28.98 0.60 -14.85
CA TYR A 23 29.70 1.56 -14.01
C TYR A 23 31.05 1.04 -13.50
N LYS A 24 31.08 -0.22 -13.03
CA LYS A 24 32.33 -0.83 -12.54
C LYS A 24 33.41 -0.95 -13.62
N LYS A 25 33.02 -1.09 -14.90
CA LYS A 25 33.97 -1.20 -16.03
C LYS A 25 34.41 0.17 -16.56
N THR A 26 33.55 1.17 -16.55
CA THR A 26 33.77 2.44 -17.23
C THR A 26 34.00 3.63 -16.30
N ALA A 27 33.66 3.49 -15.01
CA ALA A 27 33.61 4.57 -14.02
C ALA A 27 32.69 5.75 -14.45
N TYR A 28 31.74 5.52 -15.37
CA TYR A 28 30.84 6.54 -15.90
C TYR A 28 29.78 6.95 -14.85
N GLY A 29 29.93 8.14 -14.28
CA GLY A 29 29.09 8.64 -13.16
C GLY A 29 27.57 8.58 -13.40
N PRO A 30 27.03 8.98 -14.57
CA PRO A 30 25.59 8.85 -14.85
C PRO A 30 25.04 7.43 -14.76
N ALA A 31 25.86 6.41 -15.08
CA ALA A 31 25.43 5.01 -14.94
C ALA A 31 25.20 4.61 -13.48
N LEU A 32 26.01 5.13 -12.55
CA LEU A 32 25.81 4.93 -11.12
C LEU A 32 24.49 5.58 -10.65
N SER A 33 24.21 6.81 -11.05
CA SER A 33 22.98 7.51 -10.70
C SER A 33 21.74 6.75 -11.19
N LEU A 34 21.78 6.27 -12.43
CA LEU A 34 20.70 5.42 -12.97
C LEU A 34 20.59 4.07 -12.24
N ALA A 35 21.71 3.44 -11.89
CA ALA A 35 21.71 2.18 -11.12
C ALA A 35 21.06 2.38 -9.74
N ILE A 36 21.38 3.48 -9.04
CA ILE A 36 20.77 3.82 -7.76
C ILE A 36 19.25 4.03 -7.92
N THR A 37 18.83 4.78 -8.94
CA THR A 37 17.41 5.03 -9.20
C THR A 37 16.68 3.73 -9.51
N PHE A 38 17.20 2.90 -10.39
CA PHE A 38 16.60 1.61 -10.74
C PHE A 38 16.54 0.66 -9.54
N GLY A 39 17.62 0.59 -8.75
CA GLY A 39 17.68 -0.20 -7.53
C GLY A 39 16.65 0.23 -6.49
N THR A 40 16.47 1.53 -6.31
CA THR A 40 15.48 2.07 -5.38
C THR A 40 14.05 1.77 -5.83
N VAL A 41 13.74 1.94 -7.12
CA VAL A 41 12.43 1.57 -7.69
C VAL A 41 12.19 0.07 -7.56
N SER A 42 13.20 -0.75 -7.88
CA SER A 42 13.12 -2.21 -7.71
C SER A 42 12.83 -2.59 -6.26
N TYR A 43 13.53 -1.98 -5.29
CA TYR A 43 13.28 -2.19 -3.87
C TYR A 43 11.81 -1.94 -3.51
N HIS A 44 11.26 -0.78 -3.89
CA HIS A 44 9.87 -0.44 -3.57
C HIS A 44 8.86 -1.41 -4.19
N LEU A 45 9.13 -1.93 -5.40
CA LEU A 45 8.24 -2.91 -6.04
C LEU A 45 8.34 -4.28 -5.40
N VAL A 46 9.56 -4.77 -5.14
CA VAL A 46 9.80 -6.07 -4.50
C VAL A 46 9.26 -6.08 -3.08
N MET A 47 9.53 -5.04 -2.31
CA MET A 47 9.04 -4.88 -0.94
C MET A 47 7.50 -4.97 -0.87
N ARG A 48 6.78 -4.31 -1.79
CA ARG A 48 5.32 -4.41 -1.88
C ARG A 48 4.83 -5.82 -2.14
N LEU A 49 5.51 -6.56 -3.03
CA LEU A 49 5.16 -7.96 -3.33
C LEU A 49 5.40 -8.84 -2.10
N LEU A 50 6.53 -8.67 -1.42
CA LEU A 50 6.88 -9.46 -0.24
C LEU A 50 5.94 -9.18 0.93
N VAL A 51 5.68 -7.92 1.26
CA VAL A 51 4.77 -7.54 2.34
C VAL A 51 3.35 -8.03 2.04
N GLY A 52 2.84 -7.79 0.84
CA GLY A 52 1.52 -8.27 0.45
C GLY A 52 1.40 -9.79 0.53
N GLY A 53 2.40 -10.52 0.05
CA GLY A 53 2.46 -11.99 0.14
C GLY A 53 2.54 -12.50 1.58
N ALA A 54 3.36 -11.88 2.42
CA ALA A 54 3.48 -12.25 3.83
C ALA A 54 2.17 -12.06 4.59
N PHE A 55 1.52 -10.90 4.45
CA PHE A 55 0.22 -10.66 5.09
C PHE A 55 -0.86 -11.62 4.56
N GLN A 56 -0.86 -11.91 3.25
CA GLN A 56 -1.81 -12.87 2.69
C GLN A 56 -1.59 -14.29 3.24
N ALA A 57 -0.35 -14.72 3.41
CA ALA A 57 -0.02 -16.02 3.98
C ALA A 57 -0.44 -16.14 5.46
N VAL A 58 -0.27 -15.06 6.25
CA VAL A 58 -0.53 -15.07 7.69
C VAL A 58 -2.00 -14.77 8.01
N MET A 59 -2.59 -13.74 7.40
CA MET A 59 -3.92 -13.26 7.78
C MET A 59 -5.04 -13.83 6.93
N GLN A 60 -4.78 -14.19 5.66
CA GLN A 60 -5.80 -14.75 4.74
C GLN A 60 -7.10 -13.91 4.69
N ASN A 61 -6.97 -12.60 4.71
CA ASN A 61 -8.07 -11.62 4.79
C ASN A 61 -8.94 -11.74 6.07
N ARG A 62 -8.42 -12.33 7.15
CA ARG A 62 -9.10 -12.42 8.44
C ARG A 62 -8.51 -11.44 9.43
N ALA A 63 -9.37 -10.61 10.04
CA ALA A 63 -8.97 -9.63 11.03
C ALA A 63 -10.04 -9.47 12.11
N ASP A 64 -9.62 -9.25 13.34
CA ASP A 64 -10.55 -8.92 14.43
C ASP A 64 -10.93 -7.44 14.35
N LEU A 65 -12.13 -7.18 13.83
CA LEU A 65 -12.70 -5.84 13.66
C LEU A 65 -12.89 -5.08 14.99
N ARG A 66 -12.80 -5.76 16.16
CA ARG A 66 -12.98 -5.14 17.48
C ARG A 66 -11.73 -4.42 17.98
N LYS A 67 -10.57 -4.70 17.40
CA LYS A 67 -9.31 -4.09 17.80
C LYS A 67 -9.39 -2.56 17.67
N ARG A 68 -8.84 -1.85 18.67
CA ARG A 68 -8.83 -0.39 18.71
C ARG A 68 -8.15 0.23 17.49
N TRP A 69 -7.13 -0.42 16.96
CA TRP A 69 -6.39 0.02 15.78
C TRP A 69 -7.28 0.31 14.57
N TYR A 70 -8.30 -0.52 14.37
CA TYR A 70 -9.21 -0.39 13.23
C TYR A 70 -10.37 0.59 13.44
N ARG A 71 -10.50 1.19 14.63
CA ARG A 71 -11.56 2.15 14.90
C ARG A 71 -11.22 3.50 14.30
N VAL A 72 -12.14 4.03 13.51
CA VAL A 72 -12.04 5.36 12.92
C VAL A 72 -12.77 6.35 13.83
N GLY A 73 -12.05 7.33 14.35
CA GLY A 73 -12.62 8.37 15.22
C GLY A 73 -13.38 9.46 14.44
N LYS A 74 -14.22 10.21 15.13
CA LYS A 74 -14.97 11.34 14.52
C LYS A 74 -14.03 12.38 13.90
N ARG A 75 -12.92 12.73 14.56
CA ARG A 75 -11.92 13.70 14.06
C ARG A 75 -11.25 13.18 12.80
N GLU A 76 -10.88 11.91 12.79
CA GLU A 76 -10.26 11.24 11.63
C GLU A 76 -11.22 11.25 10.42
N MET A 77 -12.50 10.96 10.66
CA MET A 77 -13.51 11.01 9.60
C MET A 77 -13.69 12.40 9.03
N ALA A 78 -13.69 13.44 9.88
CA ALA A 78 -13.74 14.83 9.44
C ALA A 78 -12.55 15.22 8.54
N VAL A 79 -11.33 14.72 8.85
CA VAL A 79 -10.14 14.89 8.00
C VAL A 79 -10.35 14.20 6.64
N TYR A 80 -10.89 12.99 6.61
CA TYR A 80 -11.14 12.28 5.35
C TYR A 80 -12.20 12.98 4.48
N GLU A 81 -13.19 13.59 5.10
CA GLU A 81 -14.20 14.41 4.40
C GLU A 81 -13.60 15.70 3.86
N ALA A 82 -12.77 16.41 4.67
CA ALA A 82 -12.05 17.61 4.24
C ALA A 82 -11.10 17.31 3.06
N LEU A 83 -10.40 16.19 3.10
CA LEU A 83 -9.53 15.69 2.01
C LEU A 83 -10.32 15.16 0.80
N LYS A 84 -11.65 15.15 0.85
CA LYS A 84 -12.53 14.68 -0.22
C LYS A 84 -12.21 13.25 -0.69
N VAL A 85 -11.87 12.35 0.25
CA VAL A 85 -11.50 10.94 -0.02
C VAL A 85 -12.55 10.27 -0.92
N LYS A 86 -13.82 10.56 -0.74
CA LYS A 86 -14.92 10.04 -1.56
C LYS A 86 -14.75 10.33 -3.06
N ARG A 87 -14.12 11.45 -3.42
CA ARG A 87 -13.95 11.86 -4.83
C ARG A 87 -12.80 11.13 -5.51
N TRP A 88 -11.61 11.17 -4.89
CA TRP A 88 -10.41 10.63 -5.54
C TRP A 88 -10.24 9.13 -5.39
N LYS A 89 -10.82 8.49 -4.37
CA LYS A 89 -10.73 7.03 -4.18
C LYS A 89 -11.20 6.22 -5.39
N ARG A 90 -12.12 6.77 -6.21
CA ARG A 90 -12.60 6.10 -7.43
C ARG A 90 -11.53 5.97 -8.51
N ARG A 91 -10.46 6.76 -8.44
CA ARG A 91 -9.33 6.74 -9.37
C ARG A 91 -8.20 5.85 -8.88
N MET A 92 -8.26 5.39 -7.63
CA MET A 92 -7.23 4.53 -7.06
C MET A 92 -7.35 3.12 -7.63
N PRO A 93 -6.22 2.52 -8.05
CA PRO A 93 -6.22 1.16 -8.53
C PRO A 93 -6.51 0.19 -7.39
N THR A 94 -7.31 -0.83 -7.63
CA THR A 94 -7.58 -1.89 -6.68
C THR A 94 -6.80 -3.14 -7.08
N TYR A 95 -6.14 -3.78 -6.13
CA TYR A 95 -5.34 -4.99 -6.38
C TYR A 95 -6.21 -6.16 -6.86
N ASP A 96 -7.32 -6.38 -6.14
CA ASP A 96 -8.34 -7.36 -6.48
C ASP A 96 -9.72 -6.79 -6.17
N ASN A 97 -10.48 -6.50 -7.21
CA ASN A 97 -11.83 -5.94 -7.07
C ASN A 97 -12.82 -6.96 -6.49
N ALA A 98 -12.59 -8.25 -6.70
CA ALA A 98 -13.48 -9.30 -6.23
C ALA A 98 -13.53 -9.36 -4.69
N LEU A 99 -12.41 -9.16 -4.01
CA LEU A 99 -12.33 -9.15 -2.54
C LEU A 99 -13.21 -8.07 -1.87
N PHE A 100 -13.49 -7.00 -2.60
CA PHE A 100 -14.27 -5.86 -2.08
C PHE A 100 -15.68 -5.78 -2.67
N ASP A 101 -16.11 -6.81 -3.42
CA ASP A 101 -17.45 -6.86 -4.00
C ASP A 101 -18.45 -7.43 -2.99
N PRO A 102 -19.43 -6.63 -2.51
CA PRO A 102 -20.45 -7.09 -1.56
C PRO A 102 -21.47 -8.06 -2.17
N ARG A 103 -21.38 -8.36 -3.48
CA ARG A 103 -22.18 -9.40 -4.12
C ARG A 103 -21.56 -10.78 -3.95
N LEU A 104 -20.22 -10.84 -3.80
CA LEU A 104 -19.44 -12.06 -3.67
C LEU A 104 -19.10 -12.39 -2.21
N HIS A 105 -19.07 -11.38 -1.33
CA HIS A 105 -18.62 -11.48 0.04
C HIS A 105 -19.59 -10.79 1.00
N THR A 106 -19.63 -11.28 2.22
CA THR A 106 -20.39 -10.64 3.31
C THR A 106 -19.72 -9.30 3.70
N TRP A 107 -20.50 -8.40 4.31
CA TRP A 107 -19.97 -7.11 4.80
C TRP A 107 -18.82 -7.28 5.79
N ASP A 108 -18.83 -8.37 6.58
CA ASP A 108 -17.79 -8.69 7.54
C ASP A 108 -16.51 -9.14 6.84
N GLU A 109 -16.57 -9.99 5.84
CA GLU A 109 -15.43 -10.41 5.03
C GLU A 109 -14.80 -9.24 4.30
N VAL A 110 -15.60 -8.39 3.68
CA VAL A 110 -15.12 -7.16 3.02
C VAL A 110 -14.43 -6.24 4.03
N ALA A 111 -15.00 -6.04 5.23
CA ALA A 111 -14.39 -5.22 6.26
C ALA A 111 -13.06 -5.81 6.78
N GLN A 112 -12.98 -7.14 6.93
CA GLN A 112 -11.75 -7.84 7.33
C GLN A 112 -10.65 -7.74 6.25
N ALA A 113 -11.01 -7.90 4.97
CA ALA A 113 -10.09 -7.69 3.86
C ALA A 113 -9.54 -6.23 3.84
N MET A 114 -10.40 -5.26 4.15
CA MET A 114 -9.96 -3.86 4.29
C MET A 114 -8.98 -3.65 5.45
N CYS A 115 -9.16 -4.37 6.57
CA CYS A 115 -8.19 -4.32 7.68
C CYS A 115 -6.83 -4.88 7.29
N GLN A 116 -6.80 -6.01 6.57
CA GLN A 116 -5.53 -6.55 6.07
C GLN A 116 -4.86 -5.59 5.08
N ALA A 117 -5.63 -5.03 4.13
CA ALA A 117 -5.10 -4.07 3.17
C ALA A 117 -4.53 -2.81 3.85
N GLU A 118 -5.18 -2.32 4.92
CA GLU A 118 -4.69 -1.22 5.74
C GLU A 118 -3.32 -1.54 6.33
N LEU A 119 -3.17 -2.67 7.05
CA LEU A 119 -1.90 -3.08 7.65
C LEU A 119 -0.79 -3.29 6.61
N VAL A 120 -1.11 -3.87 5.46
CA VAL A 120 -0.17 -4.02 4.35
C VAL A 120 0.39 -2.65 3.94
N HIS A 121 -0.49 -1.67 3.69
CA HIS A 121 -0.07 -0.35 3.25
C HIS A 121 0.63 0.46 4.36
N GLU A 122 0.24 0.33 5.61
CA GLU A 122 0.95 0.92 6.75
C GLU A 122 2.38 0.37 6.85
N THR A 123 2.54 -0.96 6.75
CA THR A 123 3.85 -1.62 6.78
C THR A 123 4.71 -1.18 5.61
N ILE A 124 4.16 -1.10 4.40
CA ILE A 124 4.85 -0.63 3.20
C ILE A 124 5.29 0.83 3.37
N ALA A 125 4.42 1.69 3.91
CA ALA A 125 4.76 3.09 4.15
C ALA A 125 5.96 3.24 5.09
N LEU A 126 6.01 2.46 6.17
CA LEU A 126 7.15 2.44 7.09
C LEU A 126 8.41 1.92 6.41
N LEU A 127 8.35 0.78 5.74
CA LEU A 127 9.49 0.17 5.07
C LEU A 127 10.00 1.01 3.88
N SER A 128 9.18 1.91 3.34
CA SER A 128 9.59 2.82 2.27
C SER A 128 10.74 3.75 2.67
N PHE A 129 11.01 3.96 3.96
CA PHE A 129 12.10 4.78 4.45
C PHE A 129 13.44 4.02 4.60
N LEU A 130 13.46 2.69 4.51
CA LEU A 130 14.72 1.91 4.61
C LEU A 130 15.78 2.29 3.57
N PRO A 131 15.44 2.63 2.30
CA PRO A 131 16.44 3.03 1.31
C PRO A 131 17.24 4.28 1.70
N ILE A 132 16.73 5.13 2.59
CA ILE A 132 17.47 6.33 3.06
C ILE A 132 18.77 5.92 3.75
N ALA A 133 18.79 4.76 4.45
CA ALA A 133 20.01 4.23 5.04
C ALA A 133 21.09 3.91 4.01
N ALA A 134 20.71 3.56 2.78
CA ALA A 134 21.68 3.37 1.67
C ALA A 134 22.38 4.66 1.26
N GLY A 135 21.82 5.83 1.60
CA GLY A 135 22.45 7.13 1.42
C GLY A 135 23.78 7.24 2.13
N LEU A 136 23.98 6.56 3.26
CA LEU A 136 25.25 6.48 3.99
C LEU A 136 26.37 5.88 3.13
N ARG A 137 26.04 4.98 2.21
CA ARG A 137 27.01 4.30 1.33
C ARG A 137 27.18 4.98 -0.02
N PHE A 138 26.09 5.48 -0.58
CA PHE A 138 26.06 6.00 -1.97
C PHE A 138 25.96 7.52 -2.06
N GLY A 139 25.72 8.24 -0.97
CA GLY A 139 25.65 9.69 -0.94
C GLY A 139 24.45 10.30 -1.69
N ALA A 140 23.61 9.51 -2.37
CA ALA A 140 22.49 9.97 -3.20
C ALA A 140 21.21 10.26 -2.38
N TYR A 141 21.33 10.94 -1.24
CA TYR A 141 20.23 11.23 -0.32
C TYR A 141 18.98 11.82 -0.97
N PRO A 142 19.07 12.80 -1.90
CA PRO A 142 17.87 13.36 -2.52
C PRO A 142 17.03 12.31 -3.23
N VAL A 143 17.64 11.35 -3.93
CA VAL A 143 16.94 10.26 -4.62
C VAL A 143 16.21 9.38 -3.60
N PHE A 144 16.91 8.94 -2.56
CA PHE A 144 16.32 8.07 -1.53
C PHE A 144 15.21 8.77 -0.75
N ILE A 145 15.39 10.03 -0.36
CA ILE A 145 14.38 10.79 0.38
C ILE A 145 13.13 11.01 -0.49
N VAL A 146 13.29 11.51 -1.71
CA VAL A 146 12.15 11.80 -2.59
C VAL A 146 11.37 10.55 -2.92
N THR A 147 12.04 9.46 -3.30
CA THR A 147 11.37 8.19 -3.62
C THR A 147 10.69 7.58 -2.40
N SER A 148 11.30 7.64 -1.21
CA SER A 148 10.72 7.14 0.03
C SER A 148 9.48 7.94 0.43
N VAL A 149 9.53 9.27 0.40
CA VAL A 149 8.39 10.13 0.74
C VAL A 149 7.23 9.93 -0.24
N LEU A 150 7.51 9.89 -1.54
CA LEU A 150 6.48 9.66 -2.56
C LEU A 150 5.86 8.26 -2.41
N SER A 151 6.68 7.23 -2.17
CA SER A 151 6.21 5.87 -1.94
C SER A 151 5.34 5.77 -0.71
N ALA A 152 5.83 6.26 0.43
CA ALA A 152 5.07 6.25 1.70
C ALA A 152 3.77 7.06 1.57
N GLY A 153 3.82 8.25 0.97
CA GLY A 153 2.65 9.08 0.74
C GLY A 153 1.58 8.38 -0.11
N TYR A 154 2.00 7.69 -1.17
CA TYR A 154 1.10 6.90 -2.00
C TYR A 154 0.41 5.77 -1.20
N ASP A 155 1.16 5.04 -0.38
CA ASP A 155 0.60 3.98 0.46
C ASP A 155 -0.32 4.53 1.56
N LEU A 156 -0.03 5.69 2.14
CA LEU A 156 -0.93 6.36 3.09
C LEU A 156 -2.28 6.76 2.46
N LEU A 157 -2.32 7.08 1.16
CA LEU A 157 -3.60 7.29 0.46
C LEU A 157 -4.45 6.01 0.46
N PHE A 158 -3.83 4.83 0.29
CA PHE A 158 -4.55 3.55 0.41
C PHE A 158 -5.04 3.30 1.82
N VAL A 159 -4.23 3.56 2.85
CA VAL A 159 -4.64 3.46 4.25
C VAL A 159 -5.90 4.31 4.49
N MET A 160 -5.87 5.58 4.12
CA MET A 160 -7.02 6.49 4.26
C MET A 160 -8.26 5.96 3.52
N MET A 161 -8.08 5.45 2.31
CA MET A 161 -9.17 4.89 1.51
C MET A 161 -9.79 3.67 2.20
N GLN A 162 -8.97 2.74 2.71
CA GLN A 162 -9.45 1.52 3.38
C GLN A 162 -10.18 1.86 4.68
N ARG A 163 -9.62 2.73 5.51
CA ARG A 163 -10.25 3.18 6.77
C ARG A 163 -11.58 3.88 6.52
N TYR A 164 -11.61 4.82 5.57
CA TYR A 164 -12.84 5.52 5.17
C TYR A 164 -13.93 4.55 4.66
N ASN A 165 -13.56 3.59 3.80
CA ASN A 165 -14.52 2.64 3.23
C ASN A 165 -15.04 1.68 4.31
N ARG A 166 -14.15 1.14 5.16
CA ARG A 166 -14.52 0.25 6.26
C ARG A 166 -15.51 0.90 7.21
N GLN A 167 -15.27 2.15 7.62
CA GLN A 167 -16.20 2.87 8.49
C GLN A 167 -17.60 2.99 7.88
N ARG A 168 -17.67 3.26 6.58
CA ARG A 168 -18.98 3.32 5.89
C ARG A 168 -19.68 1.96 5.85
N ILE A 169 -18.95 0.89 5.62
CA ILE A 169 -19.49 -0.48 5.63
C ILE A 169 -20.02 -0.83 7.02
N MET A 170 -19.29 -0.52 8.07
CA MET A 170 -19.73 -0.78 9.45
C MET A 170 -21.03 -0.05 9.80
N VAL A 171 -21.19 1.21 9.38
CA VAL A 171 -22.43 1.97 9.57
C VAL A 171 -23.60 1.35 8.78
N LEU A 172 -23.38 0.92 7.55
CA LEU A 172 -24.42 0.27 6.73
C LEU A 172 -24.85 -1.08 7.33
N ARG A 173 -23.89 -1.87 7.81
CA ARG A 173 -24.14 -3.14 8.50
C ARG A 173 -25.01 -2.93 9.73
N GLU A 174 -24.73 -1.93 10.54
CA GLU A 174 -25.46 -1.64 11.76
C GLU A 174 -26.91 -1.22 11.47
N ARG A 175 -27.11 -0.34 10.49
CA ARG A 175 -28.45 0.04 10.01
C ARG A 175 -29.27 -1.16 9.55
N LYS A 176 -28.68 -2.09 8.81
CA LYS A 176 -29.36 -3.30 8.34
C LYS A 176 -29.77 -4.22 9.51
N ARG A 177 -28.89 -4.35 10.54
CA ARG A 177 -29.23 -5.12 11.75
C ARG A 177 -30.42 -4.52 12.49
N THR A 178 -30.42 -3.21 12.68
CA THR A 178 -31.51 -2.52 13.40
C THR A 178 -32.83 -2.63 12.63
N SER A 179 -32.82 -2.45 11.31
CA SER A 179 -34.00 -2.62 10.48
C SER A 179 -34.58 -4.03 10.52
N SER A 180 -33.73 -5.07 10.53
CA SER A 180 -34.17 -6.45 10.64
C SER A 180 -34.68 -6.83 12.02
N ALA A 181 -34.24 -6.13 13.07
CA ALA A 181 -34.74 -6.32 14.43
C ALA A 181 -36.11 -5.67 14.68
N CYS A 182 -36.40 -4.54 14.00
CA CYS A 182 -37.71 -3.86 14.07
C CYS A 182 -38.79 -4.55 13.22
N ALA A 183 -38.41 -5.43 12.28
CA ALA A 183 -39.34 -6.14 11.39
C ALA A 183 -39.78 -7.51 11.92
N ARG A 184 -39.35 -7.89 13.13
CA ARG A 184 -39.78 -9.10 13.88
C ARG A 184 -40.61 -8.69 15.07
#